data_92c1d3a4869b0bbd49e12fab00728122
#
_entry.id   92c1d3a4869b0bbd49e12fab00728122
#
_cell.length_a   1.000
_cell.length_b   1.000
_cell.length_c   1.000
_cell.angle_alpha   90.00
_cell.angle_beta   90.00
_cell.angle_gamma   90.00
#
_symmetry.space_group_name_H-M   'P 1'
#
loop_
_entity.id
_entity.type
_entity.pdbx_description
1 polymer ?
#
loop_
_entity_poly.entity_id
_entity_poly.type
_entity_poly.pdbx_seq_one_letter_code
_entity_poly.pdbx_strand_id
1 'polypeptide(L)'
;VTAPQCVPSRAGLLSGRYQNRFGVESNAESVAPFAAERTIAERLKEAGYVTGMAGKWHLGDNTKIAEHGFDKVFFKHSNAPGFWNMDLEGKDIEPAEQRGGGYHLDLIADFACAFIKRHARQPFFFYLAPRAPHTPLDAPPKYTSRFPGEMPERRRQALAMISAVDDGVGRILATLREHKLEERTLIFVIGDNGAPLKIHKLDSPLPSDPGGWDGSLNEPMNGEKGTLCEGGIRTPWLAYWKGAIPGGQVFAHPVISLDVAATVVALAGLEIRPGELDGVNLIPFFTGENKAAPHERLCWRWTAQSAIREGKWKLLRGGPREYLFDLDADPGEKQNLLDTHPEIAKRLRDHLQAWGADLQPPGVESNSLGRAASNYFDYYLDGKPAARPAPAQESQEPAARREERNKRRGIQANQ
;
A
#
# COMPACT_ATOMS: atom_id res chain seq x y z
N VAL A 1 3.38 4.17 5.41
CA VAL A 1 3.86 3.55 4.17
C VAL A 1 5.04 4.30 3.59
N THR A 2 5.76 3.72 2.60
CA THR A 2 6.99 4.31 2.03
C THR A 2 6.74 5.29 0.89
N ALA A 3 5.56 5.26 0.31
CA ALA A 3 5.18 6.14 -0.80
C ALA A 3 3.66 6.32 -0.88
N PRO A 4 3.18 7.44 -1.43
CA PRO A 4 1.75 7.72 -1.58
C PRO A 4 1.14 7.06 -2.81
N GLN A 5 1.73 5.96 -3.31
CA GLN A 5 1.29 5.27 -4.53
C GLN A 5 1.59 3.76 -4.47
N CYS A 6 0.74 2.95 -5.13
CA CYS A 6 0.71 1.49 -4.97
C CYS A 6 2.04 0.79 -5.28
N VAL A 7 2.63 1.00 -6.47
CA VAL A 7 3.83 0.28 -6.92
C VAL A 7 5.00 0.53 -5.96
N PRO A 8 5.44 1.78 -5.73
CA PRO A 8 6.57 2.02 -4.85
C PRO A 8 6.32 1.59 -3.40
N SER A 9 5.09 1.77 -2.88
CA SER A 9 4.76 1.35 -1.53
C SER A 9 4.82 -0.18 -1.37
N ARG A 10 4.32 -0.95 -2.37
CA ARG A 10 4.39 -2.42 -2.36
C ARG A 10 5.81 -2.93 -2.55
N ALA A 11 6.60 -2.28 -3.40
CA ALA A 11 8.01 -2.59 -3.58
C ALA A 11 8.79 -2.42 -2.27
N GLY A 12 8.58 -1.31 -1.56
CA GLY A 12 9.17 -1.09 -0.24
C GLY A 12 8.72 -2.13 0.80
N LEU A 13 7.41 -2.38 0.93
CA LEU A 13 6.88 -3.38 1.86
C LEU A 13 7.52 -4.76 1.65
N LEU A 14 7.55 -5.25 0.39
CA LEU A 14 7.98 -6.62 0.11
C LEU A 14 9.49 -6.80 0.13
N SER A 15 10.28 -5.77 -0.21
CA SER A 15 11.74 -5.82 -0.09
C SER A 15 12.26 -5.51 1.32
N GLY A 16 11.48 -4.81 2.14
CA GLY A 16 11.91 -4.26 3.43
C GLY A 16 12.92 -3.11 3.32
N ARG A 17 13.05 -2.53 2.12
CA ARG A 17 13.96 -1.43 1.81
C ARG A 17 13.22 -0.26 1.21
N TYR A 18 13.70 0.94 1.45
CA TYR A 18 13.17 2.11 0.72
C TYR A 18 13.29 1.87 -0.78
N GLN A 19 12.17 1.91 -1.48
CA GLN A 19 12.09 1.67 -2.92
C GLN A 19 12.96 2.64 -3.75
N ASN A 20 13.31 3.77 -3.17
CA ASN A 20 14.21 4.75 -3.75
C ASN A 20 15.68 4.28 -3.82
N ARG A 21 16.07 3.27 -3.01
CA ARG A 21 17.41 2.67 -3.08
C ARG A 21 17.65 1.89 -4.37
N PHE A 22 16.58 1.39 -4.96
CA PHE A 22 16.66 0.63 -6.22
C PHE A 22 15.84 1.27 -7.37
N GLY A 23 15.36 2.52 -7.20
CA GLY A 23 14.84 3.33 -8.30
C GLY A 23 13.40 3.02 -8.71
N VAL A 24 12.53 2.51 -7.83
CA VAL A 24 11.09 2.36 -8.09
C VAL A 24 10.33 3.53 -7.47
N GLU A 25 10.12 4.60 -8.24
CA GLU A 25 9.60 5.86 -7.72
C GLU A 25 8.08 6.03 -7.92
N SER A 26 7.51 5.51 -8.99
CA SER A 26 6.09 5.73 -9.32
C SER A 26 5.43 4.56 -10.05
N ASN A 27 4.10 4.61 -10.20
CA ASN A 27 3.36 3.64 -11.01
C ASN A 27 3.62 3.77 -12.53
N ALA A 28 4.22 4.86 -12.97
CA ALA A 28 4.47 5.15 -14.39
C ALA A 28 5.83 4.61 -14.86
N GLU A 29 6.71 4.28 -13.93
CA GLU A 29 8.07 3.83 -14.21
C GLU A 29 8.19 2.32 -14.29
N SER A 30 9.36 1.87 -14.75
CA SER A 30 9.69 0.46 -14.80
C SER A 30 9.81 -0.12 -13.38
N VAL A 31 9.24 -1.28 -13.17
CA VAL A 31 9.42 -2.07 -11.95
C VAL A 31 10.57 -3.08 -12.08
N ALA A 32 11.30 -3.08 -13.20
CA ALA A 32 12.40 -4.01 -13.43
C ALA A 32 13.46 -4.03 -12.31
N PRO A 33 13.82 -2.89 -11.69
CA PRO A 33 14.78 -2.90 -10.59
C PRO A 33 14.33 -3.71 -9.38
N PHE A 34 13.01 -3.84 -9.14
CA PHE A 34 12.48 -4.66 -8.05
C PHE A 34 12.80 -6.14 -8.22
N ALA A 35 12.98 -6.63 -9.45
CA ALA A 35 13.31 -8.03 -9.70
C ALA A 35 14.67 -8.46 -9.12
N ALA A 36 15.57 -7.51 -8.83
CA ALA A 36 16.85 -7.76 -8.19
C ALA A 36 16.79 -7.73 -6.64
N GLU A 37 15.66 -7.28 -6.08
CA GLU A 37 15.49 -7.17 -4.64
C GLU A 37 14.94 -8.46 -4.05
N ARG A 38 15.51 -8.89 -2.93
CA ARG A 38 15.01 -10.04 -2.18
C ARG A 38 13.74 -9.67 -1.44
N THR A 39 12.68 -10.39 -1.68
CA THR A 39 11.38 -10.19 -1.01
C THR A 39 11.33 -10.85 0.38
N ILE A 40 10.34 -10.46 1.18
CA ILE A 40 10.00 -11.17 2.44
C ILE A 40 9.78 -12.67 2.17
N ALA A 41 9.09 -13.02 1.08
CA ALA A 41 8.77 -14.40 0.75
C ALA A 41 10.05 -15.22 0.47
N GLU A 42 10.98 -14.70 -0.33
CA GLU A 42 12.26 -15.36 -0.61
C GLU A 42 13.09 -15.58 0.66
N ARG A 43 13.14 -14.57 1.54
CA ARG A 43 13.85 -14.69 2.83
C ARG A 43 13.23 -15.74 3.73
N LEU A 44 11.92 -15.76 3.87
CA LEU A 44 11.23 -16.71 4.73
C LEU A 44 11.29 -18.14 4.18
N LYS A 45 11.36 -18.34 2.87
CA LYS A 45 11.62 -19.66 2.29
C LYS A 45 12.94 -20.26 2.75
N GLU A 46 14.00 -19.47 2.91
CA GLU A 46 15.29 -19.93 3.46
C GLU A 46 15.16 -20.42 4.90
N ALA A 47 14.21 -19.87 5.66
CA ALA A 47 13.85 -20.34 7.00
C ALA A 47 12.84 -21.51 7.00
N GLY A 48 12.53 -22.09 5.84
CA GLY A 48 11.63 -23.24 5.72
C GLY A 48 10.13 -22.90 5.73
N TYR A 49 9.77 -21.64 5.54
CA TYR A 49 8.37 -21.23 5.42
C TYR A 49 7.82 -21.59 4.04
N VAL A 50 6.59 -22.08 4.00
CA VAL A 50 5.78 -22.13 2.78
C VAL A 50 5.14 -20.76 2.55
N THR A 51 5.16 -20.28 1.33
CA THR A 51 4.76 -18.91 1.02
C THR A 51 3.57 -18.86 0.09
N GLY A 52 2.63 -17.94 0.36
CA GLY A 52 1.44 -17.75 -0.47
C GLY A 52 1.11 -16.28 -0.69
N MET A 53 0.44 -16.02 -1.83
CA MET A 53 -0.04 -14.69 -2.17
C MET A 53 -1.41 -14.76 -2.84
N ALA A 54 -2.33 -13.90 -2.45
CA ALA A 54 -3.59 -13.70 -3.17
C ALA A 54 -3.94 -12.22 -3.33
N GLY A 55 -4.49 -11.85 -4.49
CA GLY A 55 -4.96 -10.50 -4.79
C GLY A 55 -4.08 -9.73 -5.78
N LYS A 56 -3.93 -8.44 -5.56
CA LYS A 56 -3.22 -7.51 -6.44
C LYS A 56 -1.70 -7.63 -6.26
N TRP A 57 -0.97 -7.90 -7.34
CA TRP A 57 0.50 -7.87 -7.37
C TRP A 57 1.05 -6.47 -7.65
N HIS A 58 0.91 -5.99 -8.86
CA HIS A 58 1.31 -4.66 -9.35
C HIS A 58 2.84 -4.41 -9.36
N LEU A 59 3.67 -5.44 -9.31
CA LEU A 59 5.13 -5.37 -9.34
C LEU A 59 5.71 -6.17 -10.52
N GLY A 60 5.14 -5.97 -11.71
CA GLY A 60 5.57 -6.64 -12.92
C GLY A 60 4.57 -7.66 -13.45
N ASP A 61 5.09 -8.68 -14.14
CA ASP A 61 4.28 -9.73 -14.76
C ASP A 61 3.59 -10.61 -13.71
N ASN A 62 2.27 -10.69 -13.78
CA ASN A 62 1.46 -11.44 -12.83
C ASN A 62 1.64 -12.98 -12.95
N THR A 63 2.16 -13.47 -14.08
CA THR A 63 2.48 -14.89 -14.26
C THR A 63 3.80 -15.30 -13.64
N LYS A 64 4.62 -14.30 -13.24
CA LYS A 64 5.95 -14.47 -12.68
C LYS A 64 6.03 -14.22 -11.17
N ILE A 65 4.90 -14.09 -10.49
CA ILE A 65 4.86 -13.85 -9.04
C ILE A 65 5.62 -14.92 -8.25
N ALA A 66 5.59 -16.17 -8.73
CA ALA A 66 6.32 -17.27 -8.11
C ALA A 66 7.86 -17.06 -8.12
N GLU A 67 8.40 -16.34 -9.12
CA GLU A 67 9.82 -16.01 -9.22
C GLU A 67 10.29 -15.11 -8.07
N HIS A 68 9.33 -14.42 -7.38
CA HIS A 68 9.56 -13.57 -6.21
C HIS A 68 9.32 -14.29 -4.87
N GLY A 69 9.48 -15.61 -4.86
CA GLY A 69 9.46 -16.41 -3.63
C GLY A 69 8.10 -16.94 -3.19
N PHE A 70 7.01 -16.74 -3.95
CA PHE A 70 5.69 -17.22 -3.59
C PHE A 70 5.40 -18.61 -4.18
N ASP A 71 5.24 -19.65 -3.32
CA ASP A 71 4.95 -21.02 -3.73
C ASP A 71 3.54 -21.16 -4.27
N LYS A 72 2.57 -20.54 -3.60
CA LYS A 72 1.16 -20.57 -3.97
C LYS A 72 0.67 -19.16 -4.32
N VAL A 73 0.10 -19.04 -5.51
CA VAL A 73 -0.26 -17.74 -6.08
C VAL A 73 -1.70 -17.76 -6.55
N PHE A 74 -2.47 -16.76 -6.18
CA PHE A 74 -3.73 -16.40 -6.79
C PHE A 74 -3.75 -14.91 -7.12
N PHE A 75 -3.23 -14.53 -8.27
CA PHE A 75 -3.43 -13.17 -8.76
C PHE A 75 -4.90 -12.97 -9.14
N LYS A 76 -5.60 -12.14 -8.40
CA LYS A 76 -7.01 -11.79 -8.61
C LYS A 76 -7.24 -10.32 -8.26
N HIS A 77 -7.17 -9.47 -9.28
CA HIS A 77 -7.22 -8.03 -9.11
C HIS A 77 -8.65 -7.45 -9.16
N SER A 78 -9.56 -8.14 -9.86
CA SER A 78 -10.95 -7.72 -10.09
C SER A 78 -11.82 -8.94 -10.39
N ASN A 79 -13.07 -8.74 -10.78
CA ASN A 79 -13.93 -9.82 -11.28
C ASN A 79 -13.51 -10.37 -12.65
N ALA A 80 -12.56 -9.72 -13.35
CA ALA A 80 -11.93 -10.26 -14.55
C ALA A 80 -11.15 -11.56 -14.24
N PRO A 81 -10.77 -12.36 -15.26
CA PRO A 81 -9.95 -13.53 -15.07
C PRO A 81 -8.70 -13.28 -14.24
N GLY A 82 -8.36 -14.23 -13.37
CA GLY A 82 -7.16 -14.23 -12.54
C GLY A 82 -6.13 -15.23 -13.05
N PHE A 83 -5.07 -15.46 -12.26
CA PHE A 83 -4.03 -16.44 -12.53
C PHE A 83 -3.69 -17.16 -11.23
N TRP A 84 -3.67 -18.49 -11.22
CA TRP A 84 -3.41 -19.29 -10.02
C TRP A 84 -2.63 -20.59 -10.30
N ASN A 85 -2.07 -21.16 -9.25
CA ASN A 85 -1.37 -22.44 -9.26
C ASN A 85 -1.79 -23.38 -8.11
N MET A 86 -2.85 -23.03 -7.41
CA MET A 86 -3.55 -23.84 -6.41
C MET A 86 -5.04 -23.52 -6.49
N ASP A 87 -5.90 -24.49 -6.35
CA ASP A 87 -7.35 -24.28 -6.34
C ASP A 87 -7.89 -23.90 -4.94
N LEU A 88 -9.20 -23.68 -4.84
CA LEU A 88 -9.85 -23.31 -3.57
C LEU A 88 -10.03 -24.48 -2.59
N GLU A 89 -9.81 -25.71 -3.04
CA GLU A 89 -9.73 -26.92 -2.23
C GLU A 89 -8.31 -27.16 -1.69
N GLY A 90 -7.35 -26.32 -2.11
CA GLY A 90 -5.96 -26.39 -1.70
C GLY A 90 -5.13 -27.42 -2.47
N LYS A 91 -5.56 -27.86 -3.64
CA LYS A 91 -4.79 -28.76 -4.51
C LYS A 91 -3.89 -27.96 -5.44
N ASP A 92 -2.72 -28.50 -5.69
CA ASP A 92 -1.85 -27.98 -6.75
C ASP A 92 -2.48 -28.19 -8.12
N ILE A 93 -2.43 -27.17 -8.93
CA ILE A 93 -2.81 -27.21 -10.33
C ILE A 93 -1.67 -26.64 -11.17
N GLU A 94 -1.58 -27.05 -12.43
CA GLU A 94 -0.71 -26.35 -13.37
C GLU A 94 -1.10 -24.88 -13.43
N PRO A 95 -0.13 -23.96 -13.48
CA PRO A 95 -0.39 -22.54 -13.55
C PRO A 95 -1.36 -22.20 -14.69
N ALA A 96 -2.51 -21.65 -14.37
CA ALA A 96 -3.60 -21.45 -15.31
C ALA A 96 -4.37 -20.15 -15.06
N GLU A 97 -5.14 -19.74 -16.07
CA GLU A 97 -6.10 -18.65 -15.94
C GLU A 97 -7.32 -19.12 -15.13
N GLN A 98 -7.64 -18.40 -14.07
CA GLN A 98 -8.85 -18.60 -13.28
C GLN A 98 -10.00 -17.77 -13.85
N ARG A 99 -11.09 -18.41 -14.23
CA ARG A 99 -12.30 -17.79 -14.78
C ARG A 99 -13.51 -18.06 -13.90
N GLY A 100 -14.35 -17.02 -13.72
CA GLY A 100 -15.62 -17.15 -12.98
C GLY A 100 -15.44 -17.33 -11.46
N GLY A 101 -16.42 -17.95 -10.82
CA GLY A 101 -16.35 -18.39 -9.42
C GLY A 101 -16.82 -17.41 -8.35
N GLY A 102 -17.17 -16.16 -8.65
CA GLY A 102 -17.73 -15.23 -7.67
C GLY A 102 -16.99 -13.89 -7.54
N TYR A 103 -17.28 -13.19 -6.47
CA TYR A 103 -16.72 -11.87 -6.19
C TYR A 103 -15.24 -11.97 -5.81
N HIS A 104 -14.39 -11.19 -6.45
CA HIS A 104 -12.94 -11.31 -6.32
C HIS A 104 -12.40 -11.20 -4.88
N LEU A 105 -13.03 -10.38 -4.02
CA LEU A 105 -12.61 -10.25 -2.62
C LEU A 105 -12.97 -11.49 -1.78
N ASP A 106 -14.10 -12.15 -2.08
CA ASP A 106 -14.43 -13.41 -1.45
C ASP A 106 -13.44 -14.51 -1.87
N LEU A 107 -13.15 -14.60 -3.18
CA LEU A 107 -12.28 -15.64 -3.73
C LEU A 107 -10.85 -15.58 -3.18
N ILE A 108 -10.26 -14.39 -3.04
CA ILE A 108 -8.91 -14.28 -2.49
C ILE A 108 -8.85 -14.66 -1.00
N ALA A 109 -9.93 -14.42 -0.24
CA ALA A 109 -10.03 -14.85 1.14
C ALA A 109 -10.24 -16.37 1.24
N ASP A 110 -11.03 -16.96 0.35
CA ASP A 110 -11.22 -18.41 0.28
C ASP A 110 -9.92 -19.13 -0.07
N PHE A 111 -9.15 -18.58 -1.02
CA PHE A 111 -7.81 -19.07 -1.33
C PHE A 111 -6.86 -19.01 -0.13
N ALA A 112 -6.88 -17.91 0.64
CA ALA A 112 -6.09 -17.78 1.86
C ALA A 112 -6.49 -18.84 2.89
N CYS A 113 -7.79 -19.09 3.08
CA CYS A 113 -8.28 -20.15 3.98
C CYS A 113 -7.83 -21.55 3.50
N ALA A 114 -7.93 -21.84 2.20
CA ALA A 114 -7.46 -23.11 1.63
C ALA A 114 -5.95 -23.30 1.83
N PHE A 115 -5.16 -22.24 1.60
CA PHE A 115 -3.73 -22.24 1.86
C PHE A 115 -3.40 -22.55 3.33
N ILE A 116 -4.05 -21.86 4.28
CA ILE A 116 -3.83 -22.06 5.71
C ILE A 116 -4.19 -23.50 6.12
N LYS A 117 -5.33 -24.02 5.68
CA LYS A 117 -5.76 -25.41 5.96
C LYS A 117 -4.72 -26.42 5.49
N ARG A 118 -4.25 -26.27 4.26
CA ARG A 118 -3.25 -27.15 3.66
C ARG A 118 -1.92 -27.13 4.42
N HIS A 119 -1.48 -25.95 4.86
CA HIS A 119 -0.17 -25.74 5.48
C HIS A 119 -0.22 -25.59 7.00
N ALA A 120 -1.31 -26.04 7.66
CA ALA A 120 -1.53 -25.89 9.09
C ALA A 120 -0.46 -26.52 10.00
N ARG A 121 0.38 -27.44 9.47
CA ARG A 121 1.46 -28.14 10.20
C ARG A 121 2.86 -27.62 9.85
N GLN A 122 2.96 -26.57 9.06
CA GLN A 122 4.22 -25.99 8.58
C GLN A 122 4.26 -24.49 8.92
N PRO A 123 5.43 -23.91 9.12
CA PRO A 123 5.53 -22.45 9.14
C PRO A 123 5.11 -21.89 7.78
N PHE A 124 4.35 -20.82 7.77
CA PHE A 124 3.89 -20.21 6.54
C PHE A 124 3.93 -18.68 6.59
N PHE A 125 4.05 -18.08 5.43
CA PHE A 125 3.85 -16.67 5.17
C PHE A 125 2.78 -16.48 4.10
N PHE A 126 1.82 -15.61 4.35
CA PHE A 126 0.78 -15.32 3.37
C PHE A 126 0.60 -13.80 3.18
N TYR A 127 0.73 -13.35 1.95
CA TYR A 127 0.49 -11.97 1.54
C TYR A 127 -0.90 -11.85 0.91
N LEU A 128 -1.89 -11.38 1.69
CA LEU A 128 -3.23 -11.08 1.19
C LEU A 128 -3.26 -9.62 0.74
N ALA A 129 -3.51 -9.37 -0.53
CA ALA A 129 -3.44 -8.06 -1.18
C ALA A 129 -4.76 -7.67 -1.86
N PRO A 130 -5.85 -7.41 -1.10
CA PRO A 130 -7.11 -6.98 -1.70
C PRO A 130 -6.94 -5.67 -2.45
N ARG A 131 -7.66 -5.54 -3.58
CA ARG A 131 -7.70 -4.27 -4.31
C ARG A 131 -8.54 -3.21 -3.59
N ALA A 132 -9.52 -3.66 -2.83
CA ALA A 132 -10.49 -2.78 -2.16
C ALA A 132 -9.83 -1.74 -1.22
N PRO A 133 -10.40 -0.54 -1.13
CA PRO A 133 -11.57 -0.04 -1.87
C PRO A 133 -11.20 0.73 -3.17
N HIS A 134 -10.13 0.36 -3.85
CA HIS A 134 -9.70 1.00 -5.11
C HIS A 134 -10.71 0.78 -6.24
N THR A 135 -10.89 1.77 -7.09
CA THR A 135 -11.73 1.70 -8.30
C THR A 135 -11.26 0.60 -9.28
N PRO A 136 -12.16 0.07 -10.13
CA PRO A 136 -13.60 0.33 -10.18
C PRO A 136 -14.32 -0.17 -8.92
N LEU A 137 -15.32 0.61 -8.47
CA LEU A 137 -16.15 0.24 -7.33
C LEU A 137 -17.21 -0.75 -7.80
N ASP A 138 -17.18 -1.96 -7.26
CA ASP A 138 -17.90 -3.12 -7.82
C ASP A 138 -18.48 -4.08 -6.77
N ALA A 139 -18.84 -3.57 -5.59
CA ALA A 139 -19.40 -4.39 -4.53
C ALA A 139 -20.80 -4.95 -4.91
N PRO A 140 -21.03 -6.27 -4.75
CA PRO A 140 -22.33 -6.87 -5.05
C PRO A 140 -23.37 -6.53 -3.96
N PRO A 141 -24.69 -6.76 -4.26
CA PRO A 141 -25.80 -6.49 -3.34
C PRO A 141 -25.64 -7.11 -1.94
N LYS A 142 -24.99 -8.26 -1.85
CA LYS A 142 -24.61 -8.92 -0.57
C LYS A 142 -23.94 -7.96 0.42
N TYR A 143 -23.15 -7.04 -0.08
CA TYR A 143 -22.40 -6.08 0.73
C TYR A 143 -23.00 -4.69 0.73
N THR A 144 -23.50 -4.19 -0.42
CA THR A 144 -24.10 -2.84 -0.49
C THR A 144 -25.35 -2.70 0.37
N SER A 145 -26.15 -3.76 0.52
CA SER A 145 -27.34 -3.77 1.37
C SER A 145 -27.06 -3.57 2.87
N ARG A 146 -25.81 -3.73 3.30
CA ARG A 146 -25.40 -3.45 4.69
C ARG A 146 -25.35 -1.96 5.02
N PHE A 147 -25.38 -1.10 4.01
CA PHE A 147 -25.28 0.35 4.16
C PHE A 147 -26.54 1.04 3.61
N PRO A 148 -27.69 0.90 4.28
CA PRO A 148 -28.93 1.56 3.88
C PRO A 148 -28.87 3.07 4.16
N GLY A 149 -29.86 3.82 3.70
CA GLY A 149 -29.98 5.26 3.90
C GLY A 149 -29.38 6.10 2.77
N GLU A 150 -29.49 7.40 2.90
CA GLU A 150 -29.00 8.35 1.90
C GLU A 150 -27.49 8.56 2.06
N MET A 151 -26.75 8.29 1.02
CA MET A 151 -25.32 8.60 0.88
C MET A 151 -24.91 8.56 -0.59
N PRO A 152 -23.80 9.21 -0.99
CA PRO A 152 -23.26 9.07 -2.33
C PRO A 152 -22.99 7.59 -2.67
N GLU A 153 -23.38 7.14 -3.87
CA GLU A 153 -23.25 5.74 -4.27
C GLU A 153 -21.78 5.26 -4.22
N ARG A 154 -20.83 6.10 -4.58
CA ARG A 154 -19.41 5.80 -4.44
C ARG A 154 -19.02 5.49 -2.99
N ARG A 155 -19.56 6.23 -2.03
CA ARG A 155 -19.33 5.99 -0.60
C ARG A 155 -19.91 4.64 -0.17
N ARG A 156 -21.14 4.32 -0.61
CA ARG A 156 -21.79 3.03 -0.37
C ARG A 156 -20.94 1.88 -0.91
N GLN A 157 -20.51 2.00 -2.15
CA GLN A 157 -19.67 0.99 -2.79
C GLN A 157 -18.33 0.80 -2.07
N ALA A 158 -17.64 1.89 -1.71
CA ALA A 158 -16.38 1.82 -0.99
C ALA A 158 -16.53 1.15 0.39
N LEU A 159 -17.56 1.50 1.15
CA LEU A 159 -17.88 0.87 2.44
C LEU A 159 -18.21 -0.62 2.27
N ALA A 160 -18.98 -0.96 1.25
CA ALA A 160 -19.34 -2.34 0.94
C ALA A 160 -18.11 -3.18 0.55
N MET A 161 -17.17 -2.63 -0.21
CA MET A 161 -15.91 -3.29 -0.54
C MET A 161 -15.04 -3.49 0.71
N ILE A 162 -14.96 -2.50 1.61
CA ILE A 162 -14.25 -2.65 2.90
C ILE A 162 -14.91 -3.73 3.75
N SER A 163 -16.25 -3.77 3.82
CA SER A 163 -17.00 -4.80 4.54
C SER A 163 -16.74 -6.21 3.97
N ALA A 164 -16.52 -6.34 2.67
CA ALA A 164 -16.13 -7.63 2.08
C ALA A 164 -14.71 -8.06 2.49
N VAL A 165 -13.78 -7.11 2.60
CA VAL A 165 -12.43 -7.40 3.13
C VAL A 165 -12.52 -7.84 4.59
N ASP A 166 -13.32 -7.16 5.41
CA ASP A 166 -13.55 -7.49 6.82
C ASP A 166 -14.12 -8.90 7.00
N ASP A 167 -15.15 -9.28 6.23
CA ASP A 167 -15.66 -10.66 6.20
C ASP A 167 -14.56 -11.67 5.83
N GLY A 168 -13.71 -11.33 4.85
CA GLY A 168 -12.58 -12.16 4.46
C GLY A 168 -11.59 -12.38 5.60
N VAL A 169 -11.23 -11.31 6.31
CA VAL A 169 -10.38 -11.37 7.51
C VAL A 169 -11.05 -12.22 8.60
N GLY A 170 -12.36 -12.06 8.80
CA GLY A 170 -13.14 -12.88 9.74
C GLY A 170 -13.06 -14.38 9.43
N ARG A 171 -13.17 -14.78 8.15
CA ARG A 171 -13.02 -16.18 7.72
C ARG A 171 -11.59 -16.71 7.94
N ILE A 172 -10.58 -15.90 7.66
CA ILE A 172 -9.18 -16.26 7.92
C ILE A 172 -8.94 -16.49 9.41
N LEU A 173 -9.40 -15.58 10.27
CA LEU A 173 -9.28 -15.74 11.73
C LEU A 173 -10.02 -16.99 12.23
N ALA A 174 -11.21 -17.28 11.69
CA ALA A 174 -11.94 -18.50 12.02
C ALA A 174 -11.16 -19.76 11.63
N THR A 175 -10.55 -19.75 10.43
CA THR A 175 -9.69 -20.85 9.96
C THR A 175 -8.46 -21.03 10.86
N LEU A 176 -7.80 -19.97 11.28
CA LEU A 176 -6.67 -20.05 12.21
C LEU A 176 -7.09 -20.63 13.57
N ARG A 177 -8.27 -20.27 14.08
CA ARG A 177 -8.81 -20.83 15.34
C ARG A 177 -9.13 -22.32 15.21
N GLU A 178 -9.80 -22.71 14.14
CA GLU A 178 -10.13 -24.10 13.83
C GLU A 178 -8.88 -25.00 13.86
N HIS A 179 -7.79 -24.50 13.31
CA HIS A 179 -6.52 -25.22 13.25
C HIS A 179 -5.57 -24.95 14.43
N LYS A 180 -6.01 -24.20 15.45
CA LYS A 180 -5.21 -23.86 16.67
C LYS A 180 -3.92 -23.08 16.32
N LEU A 181 -4.00 -22.21 15.34
CA LEU A 181 -2.87 -21.42 14.85
C LEU A 181 -2.89 -19.97 15.31
N GLU A 182 -3.98 -19.48 15.90
CA GLU A 182 -4.17 -18.07 16.24
C GLU A 182 -3.08 -17.51 17.17
N GLU A 183 -2.61 -18.32 18.15
CA GLU A 183 -1.53 -17.95 19.07
C GLU A 183 -0.12 -18.06 18.46
N ARG A 184 -0.02 -18.61 17.25
CA ARG A 184 1.22 -18.84 16.53
C ARG A 184 1.30 -18.05 15.22
N THR A 185 0.37 -17.10 15.02
CA THR A 185 0.29 -16.31 13.80
C THR A 185 0.28 -14.83 14.12
N LEU A 186 1.29 -14.12 13.65
CA LEU A 186 1.35 -12.66 13.62
C LEU A 186 0.63 -12.16 12.37
N ILE A 187 -0.28 -11.22 12.53
CA ILE A 187 -1.05 -10.62 11.44
C ILE A 187 -0.80 -9.12 11.42
N PHE A 188 -0.44 -8.58 10.26
CA PHE A 188 -0.44 -7.16 9.97
C PHE A 188 -1.57 -6.81 9.02
N VAL A 189 -2.26 -5.69 9.26
CA VAL A 189 -3.22 -5.08 8.32
C VAL A 189 -2.76 -3.67 8.04
N ILE A 190 -2.45 -3.36 6.78
CA ILE A 190 -1.83 -2.10 6.38
C ILE A 190 -2.48 -1.61 5.09
N GLY A 191 -2.83 -0.30 5.01
CA GLY A 191 -3.15 0.34 3.74
C GLY A 191 -1.89 0.55 2.90
N ASP A 192 -1.94 0.38 1.58
CA ASP A 192 -0.76 0.55 0.72
C ASP A 192 -0.46 2.02 0.38
N ASN A 193 -1.46 2.89 0.42
CA ASN A 193 -1.35 4.35 0.31
C ASN A 193 -2.68 5.01 0.71
N GLY A 194 -2.68 6.33 0.88
CA GLY A 194 -3.89 7.09 1.14
C GLY A 194 -4.90 7.05 -0.02
N ALA A 195 -6.15 7.39 0.28
CA ALA A 195 -7.23 7.40 -0.71
C ALA A 195 -7.05 8.52 -1.73
N PRO A 196 -7.41 8.31 -3.02
CA PRO A 196 -7.57 9.39 -3.98
C PRO A 196 -8.85 10.17 -3.68
N LEU A 197 -8.80 11.50 -3.72
CA LEU A 197 -9.94 12.36 -3.38
C LEU A 197 -10.27 13.35 -4.49
N LYS A 198 -10.08 14.66 -4.22
CA LYS A 198 -10.59 15.74 -5.08
C LYS A 198 -9.68 16.11 -6.24
N ILE A 199 -8.37 16.00 -6.04
CA ILE A 199 -7.37 16.45 -7.01
C ILE A 199 -6.88 15.29 -7.89
N HIS A 200 -7.04 14.07 -7.39
CA HIS A 200 -6.69 12.88 -8.17
C HIS A 200 -7.53 12.86 -9.48
N LYS A 201 -6.92 12.31 -10.53
CA LYS A 201 -7.58 12.21 -11.84
C LYS A 201 -8.97 11.56 -11.73
N LEU A 202 -9.83 11.90 -12.68
CA LEU A 202 -11.14 11.27 -12.85
C LEU A 202 -10.98 9.75 -12.93
N ASP A 203 -11.67 9.06 -12.02
CA ASP A 203 -11.74 7.60 -11.99
C ASP A 203 -12.85 7.06 -12.90
N SER A 204 -12.94 5.73 -12.96
CA SER A 204 -14.01 5.06 -13.71
C SER A 204 -15.37 5.56 -13.27
N PRO A 205 -16.23 6.03 -14.20
CA PRO A 205 -17.55 6.52 -13.85
C PRO A 205 -18.43 5.38 -13.33
N LEU A 206 -19.32 5.68 -12.39
CA LEU A 206 -20.50 4.87 -12.10
C LEU A 206 -21.68 5.35 -12.95
N PRO A 207 -22.69 4.49 -13.23
CA PRO A 207 -23.86 4.91 -14.02
C PRO A 207 -24.56 6.15 -13.48
N SER A 208 -24.54 6.36 -12.17
CA SER A 208 -25.17 7.48 -11.47
C SER A 208 -24.21 8.62 -11.10
N ASP A 209 -22.89 8.46 -11.34
CA ASP A 209 -21.87 9.41 -10.89
C ASP A 209 -20.69 9.45 -11.89
N PRO A 210 -20.49 10.58 -12.59
CA PRO A 210 -19.49 10.70 -13.66
C PRO A 210 -18.04 10.61 -13.19
N GLY A 211 -17.76 10.58 -11.88
CA GLY A 211 -16.41 10.29 -11.42
C GLY A 211 -15.75 11.35 -10.53
N GLY A 212 -14.48 11.17 -10.27
CA GLY A 212 -13.59 12.04 -9.53
C GLY A 212 -13.18 11.50 -8.17
N TRP A 213 -14.08 11.08 -7.33
CA TRP A 213 -13.87 10.55 -5.99
C TRP A 213 -14.17 9.05 -5.92
N ASP A 214 -13.33 8.27 -5.26
CA ASP A 214 -13.53 6.81 -5.13
C ASP A 214 -14.42 6.40 -3.94
N GLY A 215 -14.97 7.36 -3.20
CA GLY A 215 -15.83 7.09 -2.04
C GLY A 215 -15.08 6.98 -0.71
N SER A 216 -13.76 7.08 -0.71
CA SER A 216 -12.93 7.05 0.49
C SER A 216 -12.79 8.42 1.15
N LEU A 217 -12.26 8.45 2.39
CA LEU A 217 -11.96 9.66 3.14
C LEU A 217 -10.58 9.52 3.79
N ASN A 218 -9.83 10.62 3.86
CA ASN A 218 -8.56 10.70 4.59
C ASN A 218 -8.66 11.56 5.85
N GLU A 219 -9.80 12.25 6.08
CA GLU A 219 -10.01 13.10 7.25
C GLU A 219 -9.75 12.38 8.57
N PRO A 220 -9.12 13.06 9.56
CA PRO A 220 -8.75 14.46 9.57
C PRO A 220 -7.44 14.81 8.88
N MET A 221 -6.75 13.87 8.23
CA MET A 221 -5.45 14.05 7.58
C MET A 221 -5.60 14.85 6.30
N ASN A 222 -4.65 15.76 6.05
CA ASN A 222 -4.57 16.54 4.82
C ASN A 222 -3.95 15.72 3.67
N GLY A 223 -4.32 16.05 2.44
CA GLY A 223 -3.79 15.41 1.24
C GLY A 223 -4.46 14.08 0.88
N GLU A 224 -3.94 13.47 -0.16
CA GLU A 224 -4.50 12.27 -0.78
C GLU A 224 -3.40 11.44 -1.47
N LYS A 225 -3.77 10.30 -2.05
CA LYS A 225 -2.89 9.51 -2.93
C LYS A 225 -2.17 10.42 -3.94
N GLY A 226 -0.84 10.32 -3.99
CA GLY A 226 0.00 11.20 -4.81
C GLY A 226 0.53 12.44 -4.06
N THR A 227 0.39 12.50 -2.73
CA THR A 227 1.01 13.51 -1.88
C THR A 227 1.76 12.87 -0.72
N LEU A 228 2.84 13.50 -0.26
CA LEU A 228 3.52 13.13 0.98
C LEU A 228 2.92 13.83 2.23
N CYS A 229 1.75 14.46 2.08
CA CYS A 229 0.93 14.85 3.24
C CYS A 229 0.46 13.60 4.00
N GLU A 230 0.06 13.77 5.27
CA GLU A 230 -0.38 12.65 6.12
C GLU A 230 -1.50 11.82 5.47
N GLY A 231 -2.46 12.44 4.79
CA GLY A 231 -3.54 11.75 4.07
C GLY A 231 -3.08 10.87 2.90
N GLY A 232 -1.86 11.06 2.39
CA GLY A 232 -1.29 10.22 1.34
C GLY A 232 -0.45 9.07 1.87
N ILE A 233 0.15 9.20 3.06
CA ILE A 233 1.14 8.24 3.58
C ILE A 233 0.80 7.63 4.94
N ARG A 234 -0.03 8.27 5.77
CA ARG A 234 -0.48 7.77 7.07
C ARG A 234 -1.74 6.93 6.89
N THR A 235 -1.57 5.65 6.65
CA THR A 235 -2.64 4.69 6.40
C THR A 235 -3.00 3.92 7.68
N PRO A 236 -4.19 3.27 7.73
CA PRO A 236 -4.48 2.31 8.79
C PRO A 236 -3.37 1.28 8.92
N TRP A 237 -2.98 0.99 10.18
CA TRP A 237 -1.93 0.05 10.49
C TRP A 237 -2.29 -0.71 11.78
N LEU A 238 -2.42 -2.03 11.72
CA LEU A 238 -2.76 -2.87 12.85
C LEU A 238 -1.80 -4.06 12.91
N ALA A 239 -1.49 -4.50 14.15
CA ALA A 239 -0.79 -5.74 14.41
C ALA A 239 -1.61 -6.56 15.39
N TYR A 240 -1.74 -7.86 15.12
CA TYR A 240 -2.43 -8.80 15.96
C TYR A 240 -1.61 -10.06 16.12
N TRP A 241 -1.36 -10.45 17.39
CA TRP A 241 -0.75 -11.72 17.73
C TRP A 241 -1.28 -12.14 19.11
N LYS A 242 -2.25 -13.06 19.11
CA LYS A 242 -2.89 -13.51 20.33
C LYS A 242 -1.89 -14.12 21.30
N GLY A 243 -1.92 -13.64 22.56
CA GLY A 243 -1.03 -14.12 23.61
C GLY A 243 0.39 -13.54 23.60
N ALA A 244 0.80 -12.88 22.51
CA ALA A 244 2.13 -12.25 22.43
C ALA A 244 2.06 -10.71 22.45
N ILE A 245 1.12 -10.10 21.71
CA ILE A 245 0.90 -8.66 21.73
C ILE A 245 -0.36 -8.38 22.56
N PRO A 246 -0.30 -7.55 23.61
CA PRO A 246 -1.48 -7.18 24.40
C PRO A 246 -2.55 -6.52 23.52
N GLY A 247 -3.80 -6.97 23.65
CA GLY A 247 -4.92 -6.44 22.87
C GLY A 247 -5.42 -5.06 23.35
N GLY A 248 -6.13 -4.35 22.48
CA GLY A 248 -6.80 -3.08 22.80
C GLY A 248 -5.87 -1.88 23.01
N GLN A 249 -4.59 -1.99 22.62
CA GLN A 249 -3.63 -0.90 22.75
C GLN A 249 -3.59 -0.01 21.50
N VAL A 250 -3.27 1.26 21.72
CA VAL A 250 -2.90 2.20 20.67
C VAL A 250 -1.40 2.49 20.80
N PHE A 251 -0.64 2.10 19.79
CA PHE A 251 0.79 2.40 19.72
C PHE A 251 1.00 3.76 19.05
N ALA A 252 1.41 4.77 19.83
CA ALA A 252 1.44 6.16 19.39
C ALA A 252 2.69 6.54 18.57
N HIS A 253 3.77 5.75 18.64
CA HIS A 253 4.98 6.05 17.90
C HIS A 253 4.83 5.74 16.41
N PRO A 254 5.44 6.56 15.53
CA PRO A 254 5.44 6.29 14.09
C PRO A 254 6.11 4.95 13.76
N VAL A 255 5.46 4.19 12.89
CA VAL A 255 5.95 2.95 12.27
C VAL A 255 5.83 3.06 10.75
N ILE A 256 6.59 2.25 10.03
CA ILE A 256 6.56 2.26 8.56
C ILE A 256 6.40 0.84 8.02
N SER A 257 5.89 0.69 6.80
CA SER A 257 5.68 -0.64 6.20
C SER A 257 6.96 -1.48 6.04
N LEU A 258 8.14 -0.86 6.06
CA LEU A 258 9.44 -1.55 6.07
C LEU A 258 9.65 -2.42 7.31
N ASP A 259 9.05 -2.03 8.42
CA ASP A 259 9.17 -2.74 9.71
C ASP A 259 8.56 -4.14 9.67
N VAL A 260 7.62 -4.39 8.76
CA VAL A 260 7.04 -5.73 8.56
C VAL A 260 8.14 -6.72 8.18
N ALA A 261 8.96 -6.38 7.17
CA ALA A 261 10.05 -7.25 6.73
C ALA A 261 11.06 -7.51 7.85
N ALA A 262 11.52 -6.45 8.52
CA ALA A 262 12.48 -6.57 9.62
C ALA A 262 11.90 -7.41 10.79
N THR A 263 10.62 -7.23 11.11
CA THR A 263 9.94 -7.98 12.17
C THR A 263 9.84 -9.47 11.83
N VAL A 264 9.33 -9.81 10.64
CA VAL A 264 9.10 -11.23 10.30
C VAL A 264 10.40 -11.99 10.05
N VAL A 265 11.42 -11.34 9.48
CA VAL A 265 12.75 -11.93 9.27
C VAL A 265 13.42 -12.22 10.61
N ALA A 266 13.34 -11.28 11.56
CA ALA A 266 13.85 -11.49 12.93
C ALA A 266 13.12 -12.63 13.66
N LEU A 267 11.79 -12.71 13.55
CA LEU A 267 10.98 -13.79 14.13
C LEU A 267 11.29 -15.17 13.51
N ALA A 268 11.66 -15.19 12.24
CA ALA A 268 12.11 -16.43 11.57
C ALA A 268 13.52 -16.88 11.98
N GLY A 269 14.21 -16.13 12.84
CA GLY A 269 15.58 -16.42 13.29
C GLY A 269 16.63 -16.19 12.22
N LEU A 270 16.31 -15.44 11.19
CA LEU A 270 17.27 -15.07 10.14
C LEU A 270 18.10 -13.89 10.57
N GLU A 271 19.39 -13.94 10.27
CA GLU A 271 20.30 -12.82 10.51
C GLU A 271 20.06 -11.70 9.50
N ILE A 272 19.97 -10.47 10.00
CA ILE A 272 19.85 -9.26 9.19
C ILE A 272 21.19 -8.53 9.26
N ARG A 273 21.89 -8.43 8.15
CA ARG A 273 23.15 -7.68 8.09
C ARG A 273 22.86 -6.17 8.14
N PRO A 274 23.75 -5.36 8.75
CA PRO A 274 23.59 -3.91 8.74
C PRO A 274 23.37 -3.36 7.33
N GLY A 275 22.32 -2.54 7.15
CA GLY A 275 21.94 -1.94 5.86
C GLY A 275 21.23 -2.87 4.89
N GLU A 276 20.92 -4.11 5.26
CA GLU A 276 20.18 -5.05 4.41
C GLU A 276 18.66 -4.75 4.40
N LEU A 277 18.12 -4.29 5.51
CA LEU A 277 16.75 -3.81 5.66
C LEU A 277 16.73 -2.40 6.26
N ASP A 278 15.74 -1.60 5.89
CA ASP A 278 15.58 -0.23 6.39
C ASP A 278 14.56 -0.14 7.55
N GLY A 279 13.82 -1.20 7.83
CA GLY A 279 12.88 -1.28 8.94
C GLY A 279 13.50 -1.80 10.22
N VAL A 280 12.71 -1.82 11.30
CA VAL A 280 13.10 -2.35 12.62
C VAL A 280 12.15 -3.45 13.06
N ASN A 281 12.62 -4.37 13.90
CA ASN A 281 11.75 -5.37 14.55
C ASN A 281 10.84 -4.70 15.58
N LEU A 282 9.52 -4.72 15.34
CA LEU A 282 8.53 -4.05 16.18
C LEU A 282 8.09 -4.84 17.42
N ILE A 283 8.42 -6.12 17.52
CA ILE A 283 7.94 -6.95 18.63
C ILE A 283 8.35 -6.40 20.00
N PRO A 284 9.60 -6.02 20.26
CA PRO A 284 10.00 -5.48 21.57
C PRO A 284 9.21 -4.22 21.96
N PHE A 285 8.79 -3.44 20.98
CA PHE A 285 8.01 -2.21 21.21
C PHE A 285 6.53 -2.52 21.48
N PHE A 286 5.93 -3.45 20.75
CA PHE A 286 4.53 -3.83 20.92
C PHE A 286 4.26 -4.65 22.18
N THR A 287 5.25 -5.40 22.66
CA THR A 287 5.18 -6.13 23.93
C THR A 287 5.48 -5.24 25.14
N GLY A 288 5.99 -4.03 24.91
CA GLY A 288 6.38 -3.10 25.98
C GLY A 288 7.75 -3.39 26.61
N GLU A 289 8.52 -4.32 26.06
CA GLU A 289 9.90 -4.60 26.45
C GLU A 289 10.80 -3.39 26.16
N ASN A 290 10.59 -2.75 25.01
CA ASN A 290 11.24 -1.49 24.67
C ASN A 290 10.19 -0.36 24.63
N LYS A 291 10.37 0.68 25.43
CA LYS A 291 9.48 1.84 25.53
C LYS A 291 9.91 3.03 24.69
N ALA A 292 11.04 2.95 24.01
CA ALA A 292 11.54 4.00 23.12
C ALA A 292 10.69 4.07 21.82
N ALA A 293 10.87 5.13 21.04
CA ALA A 293 10.35 5.17 19.68
C ALA A 293 11.13 4.20 18.79
N PRO A 294 10.47 3.42 17.91
CA PRO A 294 11.17 2.52 16.98
C PRO A 294 12.08 3.26 16.01
N HIS A 295 11.72 4.47 15.64
CA HIS A 295 12.46 5.29 14.71
C HIS A 295 12.74 6.67 15.29
N GLU A 296 13.99 7.13 15.21
CA GLU A 296 14.34 8.52 15.48
C GLU A 296 13.73 9.43 14.43
N ARG A 297 13.74 8.98 13.18
CA ARG A 297 13.20 9.70 12.03
C ARG A 297 12.68 8.77 10.95
N LEU A 298 11.69 9.23 10.16
CA LEU A 298 11.19 8.58 8.96
C LEU A 298 11.33 9.54 7.78
N CYS A 299 11.78 9.03 6.64
CA CYS A 299 11.99 9.84 5.44
C CYS A 299 11.19 9.27 4.26
N TRP A 300 10.81 10.16 3.35
CA TRP A 300 10.10 9.82 2.12
C TRP A 300 10.63 10.62 0.95
N ARG A 301 10.69 9.97 -0.19
CA ARG A 301 10.80 10.64 -1.50
C ARG A 301 9.84 10.00 -2.47
N TRP A 302 9.11 10.81 -3.19
CA TRP A 302 8.23 10.39 -4.26
C TRP A 302 8.24 11.43 -5.36
N THR A 303 8.87 11.09 -6.49
CA THR A 303 9.11 12.02 -7.60
C THR A 303 9.77 13.32 -7.12
N ALA A 304 9.16 14.49 -7.38
CA ALA A 304 9.67 15.81 -6.93
C ALA A 304 9.29 16.18 -5.49
N GLN A 305 8.64 15.29 -4.75
CA GLN A 305 8.29 15.50 -3.34
C GLN A 305 9.26 14.76 -2.43
N SER A 306 9.59 15.35 -1.30
CA SER A 306 10.31 14.67 -0.23
C SER A 306 9.81 15.13 1.13
N ALA A 307 9.88 14.28 2.13
CA ALA A 307 9.48 14.61 3.49
C ALA A 307 10.36 13.88 4.51
N ILE A 308 10.48 14.48 5.69
CA ILE A 308 11.07 13.87 6.88
C ILE A 308 10.19 14.16 8.08
N ARG A 309 10.00 13.14 8.92
CA ARG A 309 9.38 13.26 10.24
C ARG A 309 10.39 12.89 11.31
N GLU A 310 10.55 13.76 12.31
CA GLU A 310 11.35 13.55 13.51
C GLU A 310 10.51 13.96 14.74
N GLY A 311 10.11 12.96 15.51
CA GLY A 311 9.13 13.15 16.57
C GLY A 311 7.82 13.74 16.06
N LYS A 312 7.44 14.91 16.55
CA LYS A 312 6.25 15.65 16.12
C LYS A 312 6.45 16.52 14.88
N TRP A 313 7.69 16.82 14.53
CA TRP A 313 8.01 17.73 13.43
C TRP A 313 8.06 17.02 12.10
N LYS A 314 7.40 17.60 11.10
CA LYS A 314 7.46 17.14 9.72
C LYS A 314 7.83 18.28 8.78
N LEU A 315 8.92 18.09 8.04
CA LEU A 315 9.27 18.93 6.90
C LEU A 315 8.81 18.27 5.63
N LEU A 316 8.03 18.97 4.81
CA LEU A 316 7.55 18.54 3.51
C LEU A 316 8.09 19.48 2.42
N ARG A 317 8.62 18.92 1.35
CA ARG A 317 9.19 19.66 0.22
C ARG A 317 8.56 19.22 -1.09
N GLY A 318 8.40 20.17 -2.01
CA GLY A 318 7.91 19.90 -3.35
C GLY A 318 8.44 20.91 -4.35
N GLY A 319 9.44 20.53 -5.15
CA GLY A 319 10.20 21.48 -5.97
C GLY A 319 10.82 22.58 -5.09
N PRO A 320 10.55 23.87 -5.36
CA PRO A 320 11.09 24.98 -4.55
C PRO A 320 10.31 25.27 -3.27
N ARG A 321 9.18 24.58 -3.03
CA ARG A 321 8.28 24.86 -1.89
C ARG A 321 8.67 24.00 -0.69
N GLU A 322 8.63 24.61 0.51
CA GLU A 322 8.87 23.94 1.78
C GLU A 322 7.81 24.30 2.82
N TYR A 323 7.46 23.34 3.66
CA TYR A 323 6.46 23.46 4.71
C TYR A 323 6.94 22.71 5.95
N LEU A 324 6.75 23.30 7.12
CA LEU A 324 7.06 22.69 8.42
C LEU A 324 5.79 22.58 9.25
N PHE A 325 5.52 21.39 9.81
CA PHE A 325 4.33 21.15 10.62
C PHE A 325 4.69 20.54 11.98
N ASP A 326 3.90 20.88 13.01
CA ASP A 326 3.84 20.19 14.30
C ASP A 326 2.64 19.22 14.26
N LEU A 327 2.87 17.96 14.01
CA LEU A 327 1.81 16.96 13.82
C LEU A 327 1.06 16.57 15.09
N ASP A 328 1.59 16.92 16.27
CA ASP A 328 0.88 16.72 17.54
C ASP A 328 -0.19 17.80 17.74
N ALA A 329 0.12 19.04 17.37
CA ALA A 329 -0.81 20.17 17.45
C ALA A 329 -1.69 20.29 16.20
N ASP A 330 -1.16 19.94 15.04
CA ASP A 330 -1.80 20.09 13.72
C ASP A 330 -1.63 18.81 12.87
N PRO A 331 -2.34 17.72 13.18
CA PRO A 331 -2.28 16.49 12.38
C PRO A 331 -2.85 16.65 10.97
N GLY A 332 -3.55 17.75 10.72
CA GLY A 332 -4.13 18.11 9.42
C GLY A 332 -3.22 18.98 8.55
N GLU A 333 -1.97 19.28 8.98
CA GLU A 333 -0.98 20.02 8.17
C GLU A 333 -1.51 21.35 7.60
N LYS A 334 -2.24 22.11 8.42
CA LYS A 334 -2.91 23.36 8.02
C LYS A 334 -2.06 24.60 8.29
N GLN A 335 -1.17 24.53 9.28
CA GLN A 335 -0.37 25.66 9.72
C GLN A 335 1.11 25.45 9.37
N ASN A 336 1.59 26.15 8.34
CA ASN A 336 3.01 26.15 8.02
C ASN A 336 3.81 26.95 9.04
N LEU A 337 4.75 26.30 9.74
CA LEU A 337 5.59 26.87 10.79
C LEU A 337 7.03 27.15 10.32
N LEU A 338 7.29 27.14 9.00
CA LEU A 338 8.63 27.28 8.43
C LEU A 338 9.34 28.56 8.89
N ASP A 339 8.63 29.69 8.88
CA ASP A 339 9.18 31.00 9.22
C ASP A 339 9.35 31.21 10.75
N THR A 340 8.58 30.48 11.56
CA THR A 340 8.61 30.60 13.02
C THR A 340 9.61 29.64 13.69
N HIS A 341 10.05 28.58 12.97
CA HIS A 341 11.00 27.57 13.47
C HIS A 341 12.10 27.24 12.45
N PRO A 342 12.86 28.25 11.96
CA PRO A 342 13.82 28.06 10.89
C PRO A 342 14.98 27.10 11.25
N GLU A 343 15.36 27.03 12.52
CA GLU A 343 16.40 26.11 13.02
C GLU A 343 15.95 24.64 12.96
N ILE A 344 14.66 24.36 13.24
CA ILE A 344 14.09 23.01 13.10
C ILE A 344 14.03 22.64 11.63
N ALA A 345 13.53 23.52 10.80
CA ALA A 345 13.47 23.30 9.35
C ALA A 345 14.85 23.03 8.76
N LYS A 346 15.88 23.79 9.19
CA LYS A 346 17.27 23.55 8.74
C LYS A 346 17.76 22.18 9.15
N ARG A 347 17.61 21.78 10.41
CA ARG A 347 18.02 20.48 10.91
C ARG A 347 17.38 19.33 10.12
N LEU A 348 16.05 19.40 9.94
CA LEU A 348 15.30 18.39 9.20
C LEU A 348 15.73 18.33 7.72
N ARG A 349 16.01 19.46 7.11
CA ARG A 349 16.53 19.54 5.73
C ARG A 349 17.89 18.87 5.61
N ASP A 350 18.79 19.14 6.56
CA ASP A 350 20.14 18.54 6.59
C ASP A 350 20.03 16.99 6.73
N HIS A 351 19.17 16.50 7.62
CA HIS A 351 18.91 15.06 7.78
C HIS A 351 18.29 14.43 6.53
N LEU A 352 17.31 15.09 5.91
CA LEU A 352 16.67 14.61 4.68
C LEU A 352 17.66 14.56 3.51
N GLN A 353 18.53 15.55 3.40
CA GLN A 353 19.59 15.59 2.39
C GLN A 353 20.62 14.46 2.60
N ALA A 354 21.04 14.22 3.84
CA ALA A 354 21.95 13.12 4.17
C ALA A 354 21.34 11.76 3.83
N TRP A 355 20.07 11.52 4.19
CA TRP A 355 19.36 10.29 3.80
C TRP A 355 19.22 10.14 2.28
N GLY A 356 18.94 11.26 1.58
CA GLY A 356 18.78 11.26 0.13
C GLY A 356 20.07 10.99 -0.67
N ALA A 357 21.26 11.20 -0.05
CA ALA A 357 22.54 11.00 -0.72
C ALA A 357 22.81 9.53 -1.09
N ASP A 358 22.25 8.59 -0.32
CA ASP A 358 22.42 7.14 -0.50
C ASP A 358 21.36 6.51 -1.42
N LEU A 359 20.47 7.32 -2.01
CA LEU A 359 19.39 6.83 -2.84
C LEU A 359 19.73 6.94 -4.33
N GLN A 360 19.13 6.08 -5.14
CA GLN A 360 19.20 6.25 -6.59
C GLN A 360 18.59 7.60 -7.01
N PRO A 361 19.09 8.26 -8.05
CA PRO A 361 18.43 9.43 -8.61
C PRO A 361 16.97 9.11 -8.95
N PRO A 362 16.04 10.04 -8.73
CA PRO A 362 14.64 9.82 -9.12
C PRO A 362 14.52 9.69 -10.64
N GLY A 363 13.66 8.81 -11.11
CA GLY A 363 13.38 8.65 -12.53
C GLY A 363 12.63 9.83 -13.14
N VAL A 364 12.14 10.76 -12.29
CA VAL A 364 11.50 12.02 -12.68
C VAL A 364 12.34 13.18 -12.13
N GLU A 365 12.54 14.22 -12.92
CA GLU A 365 13.31 15.40 -12.51
C GLU A 365 12.77 15.99 -11.20
N SER A 366 13.62 16.02 -10.17
CA SER A 366 13.25 16.47 -8.83
C SER A 366 13.08 17.99 -8.69
N ASN A 367 13.51 18.77 -9.67
CA ASN A 367 13.59 20.23 -9.59
C ASN A 367 12.32 20.95 -10.07
N SER A 368 11.37 20.26 -10.69
CA SER A 368 10.09 20.82 -11.08
C SER A 368 8.95 19.96 -10.58
N LEU A 369 8.01 20.58 -9.86
CA LEU A 369 6.71 19.96 -9.65
C LEU A 369 6.01 19.92 -11.01
N GLY A 370 5.75 18.74 -11.53
CA GLY A 370 4.84 18.58 -12.64
C GLY A 370 3.48 19.21 -12.32
N ARG A 371 2.71 19.58 -13.34
CA ARG A 371 1.40 20.27 -13.17
C ARG A 371 0.47 19.57 -12.18
N ALA A 372 0.42 18.26 -12.18
CA ALA A 372 -0.39 17.49 -11.24
C ALA A 372 0.07 17.68 -9.79
N ALA A 373 1.38 17.57 -9.53
CA ALA A 373 1.93 17.76 -8.19
C ALA A 373 1.78 19.21 -7.69
N SER A 374 1.92 20.21 -8.58
CA SER A 374 1.64 21.61 -8.25
C SER A 374 0.19 21.81 -7.79
N ASN A 375 -0.79 21.18 -8.44
CA ASN A 375 -2.20 21.27 -8.06
C ASN A 375 -2.45 20.72 -6.65
N TYR A 376 -1.74 19.64 -6.24
CA TYR A 376 -1.85 19.11 -4.88
C TYR A 376 -1.37 20.14 -3.85
N PHE A 377 -0.19 20.73 -4.07
CA PHE A 377 0.38 21.74 -3.17
C PHE A 377 -0.49 23.00 -3.12
N ASP A 378 -0.94 23.49 -4.28
CA ASP A 378 -1.84 24.64 -4.37
C ASP A 378 -3.12 24.43 -3.56
N TYR A 379 -3.74 23.26 -3.68
CA TYR A 379 -5.01 22.98 -3.00
C TYR A 379 -4.84 22.64 -1.52
N TYR A 380 -3.95 21.67 -1.20
CA TYR A 380 -3.86 21.13 0.16
C TYR A 380 -3.01 21.98 1.10
N LEU A 381 -2.02 22.71 0.60
CA LEU A 381 -1.04 23.42 1.40
C LEU A 381 -1.16 24.94 1.28
N ASP A 382 -1.46 25.47 0.10
CA ASP A 382 -1.56 26.91 -0.13
C ASP A 382 -3.00 27.43 -0.11
N GLY A 383 -4.01 26.56 0.12
CA GLY A 383 -5.42 26.94 0.24
C GLY A 383 -6.05 27.48 -1.06
N LYS A 384 -5.43 27.24 -2.22
CA LYS A 384 -5.95 27.67 -3.51
C LYS A 384 -7.12 26.76 -3.95
N PRO A 385 -8.05 27.27 -4.76
CA PRO A 385 -9.11 26.44 -5.33
C PRO A 385 -8.53 25.25 -6.11
N ALA A 386 -9.20 24.09 -6.04
CA ALA A 386 -8.85 22.95 -6.86
C ALA A 386 -8.87 23.34 -8.34
N ALA A 387 -7.74 23.19 -9.01
CA ALA A 387 -7.72 23.34 -10.46
C ALA A 387 -8.66 22.29 -11.04
N ARG A 388 -9.68 22.70 -11.79
CA ARG A 388 -10.51 21.74 -12.54
C ARG A 388 -9.56 20.92 -13.41
N PRO A 389 -9.64 19.59 -13.40
CA PRO A 389 -8.95 18.78 -14.40
C PRO A 389 -9.33 19.37 -15.76
N ALA A 390 -8.34 19.68 -16.59
CA ALA A 390 -8.66 20.01 -17.98
C ALA A 390 -9.53 18.87 -18.50
N PRO A 391 -10.67 19.14 -19.19
CA PRO A 391 -11.47 18.09 -19.80
C PRO A 391 -10.45 17.18 -20.50
N ALA A 392 -10.55 15.89 -20.24
CA ALA A 392 -9.61 14.94 -20.82
C ALA A 392 -9.60 15.26 -22.30
N GLN A 393 -8.50 15.84 -22.78
CA GLN A 393 -8.26 15.83 -24.21
C GLN A 393 -8.34 14.36 -24.53
N GLU A 394 -9.39 13.95 -25.25
CA GLU A 394 -9.45 12.62 -25.83
C GLU A 394 -8.04 12.35 -26.30
N SER A 395 -7.36 11.45 -25.62
CA SER A 395 -5.97 11.21 -25.93
C SER A 395 -5.98 10.82 -27.40
N GLN A 396 -5.46 11.67 -28.25
CA GLN A 396 -5.16 11.36 -29.65
C GLN A 396 -4.01 10.33 -29.69
N GLU A 397 -4.11 9.36 -28.78
CA GLU A 397 -3.26 8.19 -28.86
C GLU A 397 -3.70 7.46 -30.14
N PRO A 398 -2.84 7.31 -31.15
CA PRO A 398 -3.18 6.62 -32.36
C PRO A 398 -3.83 5.28 -32.02
N ALA A 399 -4.95 4.94 -32.68
CA ALA A 399 -5.72 3.73 -32.42
C ALA A 399 -4.82 2.48 -32.31
N ALA A 400 -3.77 2.41 -33.09
CA ALA A 400 -2.75 1.38 -33.05
C ALA A 400 -2.01 1.27 -31.69
N ARG A 401 -1.66 2.38 -31.05
CA ARG A 401 -1.03 2.36 -29.70
C ARG A 401 -2.01 1.96 -28.62
N ARG A 402 -3.27 2.38 -28.73
CA ARG A 402 -4.35 1.98 -27.83
C ARG A 402 -4.63 0.48 -27.93
N GLU A 403 -4.61 -0.06 -29.16
CA GLU A 403 -4.80 -1.47 -29.42
C GLU A 403 -3.62 -2.32 -28.92
N GLU A 404 -2.39 -1.87 -29.11
CA GLU A 404 -1.18 -2.53 -28.61
C GLU A 404 -1.13 -2.51 -27.07
N ARG A 405 -1.52 -1.41 -26.43
CA ARG A 405 -1.65 -1.31 -24.98
C ARG A 405 -2.74 -2.24 -24.45
N ASN A 406 -3.88 -2.34 -25.14
CA ASN A 406 -4.97 -3.24 -24.77
C ASN A 406 -4.57 -4.70 -24.97
N LYS A 407 -3.84 -5.04 -26.02
CA LYS A 407 -3.24 -6.37 -26.22
C LYS A 407 -2.24 -6.71 -25.10
N ARG A 408 -1.34 -5.79 -24.73
CA ARG A 408 -0.41 -5.98 -23.60
C ARG A 408 -1.12 -6.11 -22.25
N ARG A 409 -2.35 -5.57 -22.12
CA ARG A 409 -3.18 -5.67 -20.92
C ARG A 409 -4.19 -6.80 -20.95
N GLY A 410 -4.24 -7.60 -22.01
CA GLY A 410 -5.18 -8.72 -22.17
C GLY A 410 -6.65 -8.28 -22.29
N ILE A 411 -6.91 -7.02 -22.63
CA ILE A 411 -8.26 -6.50 -22.83
C ILE A 411 -8.63 -6.69 -24.31
N GLN A 412 -9.43 -7.72 -24.62
CA GLN A 412 -10.09 -7.84 -25.93
C GLN A 412 -11.17 -6.75 -26.04
N ALA A 413 -11.16 -5.99 -27.14
CA ALA A 413 -12.24 -5.10 -27.48
C ALA A 413 -13.50 -5.92 -27.73
N ASN A 414 -14.52 -5.73 -26.90
CA ASN A 414 -15.87 -6.18 -27.25
C ASN A 414 -16.36 -5.29 -28.40
N GLN A 415 -16.64 -5.90 -29.53
CA GLN A 415 -17.46 -5.36 -30.61
C GLN A 415 -18.91 -5.25 -30.21
#